data_0c53cd6342c158df39e569c9370b67c4
#
_entry.id   0c53cd6342c158df39e569c9370b67c4
#
_cell.length_a   1.000
_cell.length_b   1.000
_cell.length_c   1.000
_cell.angle_alpha   90.00
_cell.angle_beta   90.00
_cell.angle_gamma   90.00
#
_symmetry.space_group_name_H-M   'P 1'
#
loop_
_entity.id
_entity.type
_entity.pdbx_description
1 polymer ?
#
loop_
_entity_poly.entity_id
_entity_poly.type
_entity_poly.pdbx_seq_one_letter_code
_entity_poly.pdbx_strand_id
1 'polypeptide(L)' 'MNEERLNTFEKMLSDILAQYDSVTEKLAVLKAEGKEKTVTYRQLFTDKLQYQAILSYYRAYGLLDNERK' A
#
# COMPACT_ATOMS: atom_id res chain seq x y z
N MET A 1 -7.45 -15.93 -21.76
CA MET A 1 -6.65 -14.77 -21.92
C MET A 1 -7.09 -13.66 -21.02
N ASN A 2 -8.32 -13.32 -21.03
CA ASN A 2 -8.77 -12.27 -20.15
C ASN A 2 -8.77 -12.70 -18.70
N GLU A 3 -9.03 -13.97 -18.44
CA GLU A 3 -9.01 -14.48 -17.10
C GLU A 3 -7.62 -14.41 -16.49
N GLU A 4 -6.62 -14.70 -17.31
CA GLU A 4 -5.25 -14.62 -16.83
C GLU A 4 -4.86 -13.20 -16.49
N ARG A 5 -5.27 -12.28 -17.34
CA ARG A 5 -4.98 -10.87 -17.07
C ARG A 5 -5.69 -10.42 -15.79
N LEU A 6 -6.93 -10.84 -15.64
CA LEU A 6 -7.68 -10.46 -14.46
C LEU A 6 -7.06 -11.03 -13.19
N ASN A 7 -6.66 -12.28 -13.25
CA ASN A 7 -6.04 -12.90 -12.10
C ASN A 7 -4.74 -12.20 -11.72
N THR A 8 -3.94 -11.85 -12.70
CA THR A 8 -2.69 -11.15 -12.45
C THR A 8 -2.97 -9.76 -11.87
N PHE A 9 -3.97 -9.10 -12.38
CA PHE A 9 -4.35 -7.80 -11.89
C PHE A 9 -4.79 -7.88 -10.42
N GLU A 10 -5.60 -8.88 -10.11
CA GLU A 10 -6.08 -9.05 -8.74
C GLU A 10 -4.92 -9.37 -7.80
N LYS A 11 -3.98 -10.16 -8.28
CA LYS A 11 -2.83 -10.49 -7.47
C LYS A 11 -1.98 -9.24 -7.22
N MET A 12 -1.83 -8.41 -8.23
CA MET A 12 -1.07 -7.19 -8.06
C MET A 12 -1.72 -6.28 -7.02
N LEU A 13 -3.03 -6.14 -7.09
CA LEU A 13 -3.73 -5.32 -6.12
C LEU A 13 -3.57 -5.88 -4.72
N SER A 14 -3.70 -7.19 -4.58
CA SER A 14 -3.53 -7.83 -3.28
C SER A 14 -2.13 -7.61 -2.73
N ASP A 15 -1.12 -7.72 -3.60
CA ASP A 15 0.26 -7.50 -3.18
C ASP A 15 0.49 -6.07 -2.74
N ILE A 16 -0.08 -5.12 -3.47
CA ILE A 16 0.07 -3.70 -3.12
C ILE A 16 -0.56 -3.43 -1.76
N LEU A 17 -1.74 -3.99 -1.52
CA LEU A 17 -2.40 -3.81 -0.23
C LEU A 17 -1.56 -4.40 0.90
N ALA A 18 -0.98 -5.57 0.67
CA ALA A 18 -0.15 -6.19 1.68
C ALA A 18 1.10 -5.37 1.95
N GLN A 19 1.72 -4.82 0.92
CA GLN A 19 2.89 -3.98 1.09
C GLN A 19 2.54 -2.69 1.83
N TYR A 20 1.42 -2.12 1.50
CA TYR A 20 0.99 -0.90 2.18
C TYR A 20 0.79 -1.16 3.67
N ASP A 21 0.13 -2.26 4.01
CA ASP A 21 -0.07 -2.61 5.41
C ASP A 21 1.25 -2.84 6.12
N SER A 22 2.15 -3.55 5.46
CA SER A 22 3.46 -3.86 6.04
C SER A 22 4.25 -2.59 6.32
N VAL A 23 4.28 -1.69 5.34
CA VAL A 23 5.02 -0.44 5.50
C VAL A 23 4.41 0.41 6.60
N THR A 24 3.08 0.47 6.63
CA THR A 24 2.40 1.26 7.65
C THR A 24 2.73 0.75 9.05
N GLU A 25 2.76 -0.57 9.19
CA GLU A 25 3.08 -1.17 10.47
C GLU A 25 4.51 -0.85 10.89
N LYS A 26 5.44 -0.96 9.94
CA LYS A 26 6.84 -0.67 10.25
C LYS A 26 7.04 0.79 10.64
N LEU A 27 6.31 1.68 9.98
CA LEU A 27 6.39 3.10 10.32
C LEU A 27 5.90 3.32 11.75
N ALA A 28 4.83 2.65 12.14
CA ALA A 28 4.30 2.80 13.48
C ALA A 28 5.31 2.34 14.52
N VAL A 29 5.99 1.23 14.24
CA VAL A 29 6.98 0.71 15.16
C VAL A 29 8.14 1.69 15.31
N LEU A 30 8.65 2.19 14.19
CA LEU A 30 9.77 3.12 14.24
C LEU A 30 9.38 4.41 14.95
N LYS A 31 8.17 4.86 14.72
CA LYS A 31 7.72 6.08 15.39
C LYS A 31 7.64 5.85 16.89
N ALA A 32 7.13 4.69 17.30
CA ALA A 32 7.04 4.37 18.72
C ALA A 32 8.42 4.29 19.36
N GLU A 33 9.43 3.95 18.58
CA GLU A 33 10.80 3.87 19.07
C GLU A 33 11.54 5.19 18.95
N GLY A 34 10.88 6.24 18.51
CA GLY A 34 11.51 7.54 18.38
C GLY A 34 12.46 7.64 17.22
N LYS A 35 12.29 6.81 16.20
CA LYS A 35 13.20 6.78 15.07
C LYS A 35 12.65 7.44 13.82
N GLU A 36 11.85 8.46 14.02
CA GLU A 36 11.22 9.14 12.89
C GLU A 36 12.19 9.91 12.00
N LYS A 37 13.36 10.22 12.53
CA LYS A 37 14.32 11.01 11.76
C LYS A 37 15.39 10.17 11.08
N THR A 38 15.19 8.86 11.07
CA THR A 38 16.17 7.98 10.42
C THR A 38 15.90 7.90 8.93
N VAL A 39 16.93 7.52 8.19
CA VAL A 39 16.81 7.32 6.75
C VAL A 39 15.79 6.21 6.47
N THR A 40 15.83 5.17 7.28
CA THR A 40 14.91 4.06 7.10
C THR A 40 13.47 4.51 7.22
N TYR A 41 13.16 5.32 8.21
CA TYR A 41 11.79 5.82 8.38
C TYR A 41 11.37 6.64 7.17
N ARG A 42 12.27 7.51 6.72
CA ARG A 42 11.96 8.38 5.58
C ARG A 42 11.71 7.55 4.32
N GLN A 43 12.52 6.52 4.11
CA GLN A 43 12.33 5.67 2.94
C GLN A 43 11.00 4.94 2.99
N LEU A 44 10.66 4.40 4.15
CA LEU A 44 9.39 3.70 4.31
C LEU A 44 8.21 4.65 4.14
N PHE A 45 8.36 5.87 4.61
CA PHE A 45 7.30 6.86 4.46
C PHE A 45 7.07 7.18 2.98
N THR A 46 8.16 7.32 2.22
CA THR A 46 8.06 7.53 0.79
C THR A 46 7.35 6.37 0.11
N ASP A 47 7.72 5.15 0.51
CA ASP A 47 7.07 3.96 -0.05
C ASP A 47 5.58 3.99 0.25
N LYS A 48 5.21 4.36 1.47
CA LYS A 48 3.81 4.42 1.83
C LYS A 48 3.06 5.39 0.93
N LEU A 49 3.64 6.55 0.67
CA LEU A 49 2.99 7.53 -0.18
C LEU A 49 2.80 7.00 -1.60
N GLN A 50 3.77 6.25 -2.10
CA GLN A 50 3.65 5.67 -3.43
C GLN A 50 2.51 4.66 -3.48
N TYR A 51 2.42 3.80 -2.46
CA TYR A 51 1.33 2.84 -2.43
C TYR A 51 -0.02 3.53 -2.31
N GLN A 52 -0.08 4.60 -1.52
CA GLN A 52 -1.32 5.36 -1.40
C GLN A 52 -1.76 5.94 -2.74
N ALA A 53 -0.80 6.45 -3.50
CA ALA A 53 -1.11 7.01 -4.81
C ALA A 53 -1.67 5.94 -5.74
N ILE A 54 -1.04 4.77 -5.74
CA ILE A 54 -1.51 3.68 -6.58
C ILE A 54 -2.91 3.24 -6.16
N LEU A 55 -3.12 3.08 -4.86
CA LEU A 55 -4.41 2.62 -4.36
C LEU A 55 -5.51 3.64 -4.61
N SER A 56 -5.17 4.91 -4.67
CA SER A 56 -6.17 5.93 -4.93
C SER A 56 -6.74 5.78 -6.34
N TYR A 57 -5.94 5.32 -7.29
CA TYR A 57 -6.46 5.05 -8.63
C TYR A 57 -7.43 3.89 -8.61
N TYR A 58 -7.10 2.82 -7.89
CA TYR A 58 -8.02 1.71 -7.77
C TYR A 58 -9.34 2.15 -7.15
N ARG A 59 -9.24 2.98 -6.12
CA ARG A 59 -10.44 3.47 -5.44
C ARG A 59 -11.28 4.35 -6.36
N ALA A 60 -10.62 5.20 -7.14
CA ALA A 60 -11.33 6.08 -8.05
C ALA A 60 -12.10 5.30 -9.11
N TYR A 61 -11.61 4.12 -9.45
CA TYR A 61 -12.27 3.30 -10.45
C TYR A 61 -13.21 2.28 -9.83
N GLY A 62 -13.43 2.37 -8.53
CA GLY A 62 -14.34 1.47 -7.87
C GLY A 62 -13.83 0.06 -7.67
N LEU A 63 -12.51 -0.10 -7.71
CA LEU A 63 -11.93 -1.42 -7.59
C LEU A 63 -11.57 -1.80 -6.16
N LEU A 64 -11.64 -0.85 -5.25
CA LEU A 64 -11.51 -1.11 -3.83
C LEU A 64 -12.84 -0.83 -3.20
N ASP A 65 -13.59 -1.89 -2.97
CA ASP A 65 -14.95 -1.69 -2.51
C ASP A 65 -15.10 -1.81 -1.03
N ASN A 66 -14.08 -2.22 -0.36
CA ASN A 66 -14.20 -2.40 1.06
C ASN A 66 -14.34 -1.10 1.79
N GLU A 67 -14.06 -0.01 1.12
CA GLU A 67 -14.28 1.19 1.79
C GLU A 67 -15.62 1.62 1.59
N ARG A 68 -16.33 0.96 0.83
CA ARG A 68 -17.59 1.40 0.75
C ARG A 68 -18.27 1.21 1.94
N LYS A 69 -18.03 0.91 2.54
CA LYS A 69 -18.71 0.85 3.53
C LYS A 69 -18.56 1.41 4.32
#